data_6effecbd37d4578b3f498e2b5b818aac
#
_entry.id   6effecbd37d4578b3f498e2b5b818aac
#
_cell.length_a   1.000
_cell.length_b   1.000
_cell.length_c   1.000
_cell.angle_alpha   90.00
_cell.angle_beta   90.00
_cell.angle_gamma   90.00
#
_symmetry.space_group_name_H-M   'P 1'
#
loop_
_entity.id
_entity.type
_entity.pdbx_description
1 polymer ?
#
loop_
_entity_poly.entity_id
_entity_poly.type
_entity_poly.pdbx_seq_one_letter_code
_entity_poly.pdbx_strand_id
1 'polypeptide(L)'
;MTKQNVVVYVSDNCTQCQELTAQLDRWEIEYTEKNISRHKAYIQEMQSHDIYGTPAVFIDDYKILGFQKQKLRNALMVKSGRSISREKYLFKKQ
;
A
#
# COMPACT_ATOMS: atom_id res chain seq x y z
N MET A 1 -2.87 -19.18 8.20
CA MET A 1 -3.04 -18.06 7.31
C MET A 1 -2.29 -16.84 7.79
N THR A 2 -1.52 -16.28 6.94
CA THR A 2 -0.62 -15.20 7.31
C THR A 2 -1.18 -13.87 6.85
N LYS A 3 -1.17 -12.89 7.76
CA LYS A 3 -1.58 -11.54 7.39
C LYS A 3 -0.48 -10.89 6.58
N GLN A 4 -0.88 -10.10 5.61
CA GLN A 4 0.09 -9.32 4.87
C GLN A 4 0.60 -8.18 5.74
N ASN A 5 1.87 -7.87 5.56
CA ASN A 5 2.47 -6.76 6.27
C ASN A 5 2.42 -5.54 5.36
N VAL A 6 1.56 -4.59 5.72
CA VAL A 6 1.35 -3.39 4.90
C VAL A 6 1.87 -2.18 5.65
N VAL A 7 2.83 -1.49 5.06
CA VAL A 7 3.42 -0.29 5.64
C VAL A 7 3.24 0.85 4.66
N VAL A 8 2.77 1.99 5.15
CA VAL A 8 2.53 3.16 4.31
C VAL A 8 3.33 4.33 4.84
N TYR A 9 4.21 4.88 4.00
CA TYR A 9 4.94 6.10 4.35
C TYR A 9 4.15 7.29 3.83
N VAL A 10 3.85 8.21 4.72
CA VAL A 10 3.06 9.40 4.39
C VAL A 10 3.78 10.65 4.89
N SER A 11 3.30 11.80 4.44
CA SER A 11 3.82 13.07 4.92
C SER A 11 2.66 14.01 5.16
N ASP A 12 2.92 15.13 5.85
CA ASP A 12 1.90 16.13 6.08
C ASP A 12 1.56 16.82 4.76
N ASN A 13 0.33 17.30 4.65
CA ASN A 13 -0.13 18.06 3.47
C ASN A 13 0.01 17.27 2.17
N CYS A 14 -0.26 15.98 2.24
CA CYS A 14 -0.13 15.10 1.09
C CYS A 14 -1.50 14.56 0.73
N THR A 15 -2.08 15.11 -0.35
CA THR A 15 -3.41 14.71 -0.78
C THR A 15 -3.45 13.24 -1.19
N GLN A 16 -2.45 12.80 -1.94
CA GLN A 16 -2.41 11.39 -2.37
C GLN A 16 -2.27 10.45 -1.20
N CYS A 17 -1.54 10.88 -0.15
CA CYS A 17 -1.41 10.07 1.05
C CYS A 17 -2.78 9.86 1.69
N GLN A 18 -3.56 10.93 1.76
CA GLN A 18 -4.90 10.85 2.34
C GLN A 18 -5.81 9.95 1.52
N GLU A 19 -5.72 10.07 0.21
CA GLU A 19 -6.53 9.23 -0.67
C GLU A 19 -6.14 7.77 -0.55
N LEU A 20 -4.85 7.51 -0.42
CA LEU A 20 -4.37 6.14 -0.29
C LEU A 20 -4.85 5.50 1.00
N THR A 21 -4.67 6.18 2.12
CA THR A 21 -5.07 5.60 3.39
C THR A 21 -6.58 5.46 3.48
N ALA A 22 -7.32 6.41 2.91
CA ALA A 22 -8.78 6.30 2.88
C ALA A 22 -9.20 5.07 2.07
N GLN A 23 -8.50 4.78 0.99
CA GLN A 23 -8.82 3.61 0.18
C GLN A 23 -8.52 2.33 0.93
N LEU A 24 -7.42 2.28 1.65
CA LEU A 24 -7.10 1.09 2.46
C LEU A 24 -8.13 0.89 3.55
N ASP A 25 -8.57 1.99 4.18
CA ASP A 25 -9.61 1.90 5.20
C ASP A 25 -10.91 1.36 4.61
N ARG A 26 -11.24 1.82 3.42
CA ARG A 26 -12.47 1.39 2.75
C ARG A 26 -12.42 -0.10 2.43
N TRP A 27 -11.24 -0.61 2.12
CA TRP A 27 -11.06 -2.02 1.86
C TRP A 27 -10.85 -2.82 3.13
N GLU A 28 -10.86 -2.15 4.29
CA GLU A 28 -10.65 -2.79 5.59
C GLU A 28 -9.31 -3.51 5.67
N ILE A 29 -8.30 -2.88 5.12
CA ILE A 29 -6.93 -3.40 5.15
C ILE A 29 -6.20 -2.77 6.33
N GLU A 30 -5.61 -3.60 7.18
CA GLU A 30 -4.78 -3.10 8.27
C GLU A 30 -3.42 -2.70 7.72
N TYR A 31 -2.92 -1.59 8.20
CA TYR A 31 -1.62 -1.11 7.78
C TYR A 31 -0.96 -0.31 8.89
N THR A 32 0.36 -0.19 8.79
CA THR A 32 1.12 0.64 9.69
C THR A 32 1.45 1.94 8.95
N GLU A 33 1.05 3.05 9.53
CA GLU A 33 1.29 4.36 8.92
C GLU A 33 2.53 4.97 9.54
N LYS A 34 3.47 5.39 8.70
CA LYS A 34 4.70 6.02 9.16
C LYS A 34 4.81 7.40 8.54
N ASN A 35 4.63 8.42 9.38
CA ASN A 35 4.62 9.81 8.91
C ASN A 35 6.03 10.37 8.96
N ILE A 36 6.61 10.62 7.80
CA ILE A 36 7.99 11.08 7.70
C ILE A 36 8.14 12.54 8.08
N SER A 37 7.05 13.29 8.07
CA SER A 37 7.12 14.70 8.50
C SER A 37 7.30 14.81 10.00
N ARG A 38 6.87 13.80 10.74
CA ARG A 38 6.86 13.83 12.18
C ARG A 38 8.00 13.05 12.82
N HIS A 39 8.59 12.12 12.07
CA HIS A 39 9.65 11.26 12.59
C HIS A 39 10.76 11.14 11.57
N LYS A 40 11.88 11.79 11.84
CA LYS A 40 12.99 11.81 10.90
C LYS A 40 13.55 10.43 10.64
N ALA A 41 13.46 9.53 11.60
CA ALA A 41 13.94 8.18 11.43
C ALA A 41 13.22 7.49 10.27
N TYR A 42 11.97 7.83 10.05
CA TYR A 42 11.20 7.23 8.96
C TYR A 42 11.68 7.70 7.59
N ILE A 43 12.24 8.92 7.52
CA ILE A 43 12.82 9.40 6.27
C ILE A 43 14.01 8.52 5.89
N GLN A 44 14.88 8.27 6.85
CA GLN A 44 16.06 7.45 6.60
C GLN A 44 15.66 6.02 6.25
N GLU A 45 14.66 5.50 6.94
CA GLU A 45 14.16 4.16 6.67
C GLU A 45 13.63 4.07 5.24
N MET A 46 12.82 5.05 4.84
CA MET A 46 12.25 5.08 3.49
C MET A 46 13.34 5.19 2.43
N GLN A 47 14.33 6.05 2.67
CA GLN A 47 15.41 6.26 1.70
C GLN A 47 16.32 5.04 1.60
N SER A 48 16.41 4.25 2.66
CA SER A 48 17.20 3.03 2.61
C SER A 48 16.60 2.02 1.63
N HIS A 49 15.34 2.20 1.27
CA HIS A 49 14.67 1.39 0.26
C HIS A 49 14.61 2.09 -1.09
N ASP A 50 15.43 3.12 -1.27
CA ASP A 50 15.50 3.90 -2.52
C ASP A 50 14.21 4.61 -2.84
N ILE A 51 13.50 5.07 -1.82
CA ILE A 51 12.26 5.82 -2.00
C ILE A 51 12.46 7.22 -1.46
N TYR A 52 12.10 8.22 -2.25
CA TYR A 52 12.36 9.61 -1.90
C TYR A 52 11.10 10.49 -1.94
N GLY A 53 9.94 9.89 -1.92
CA GLY A 53 8.71 10.65 -1.92
C GLY A 53 7.55 9.87 -1.33
N THR A 54 6.47 10.56 -1.01
CA THR A 54 5.27 9.95 -0.45
C THR A 54 4.10 10.17 -1.39
N PRO A 55 3.08 9.30 -1.31
CA PRO A 55 3.02 8.11 -0.47
C PRO A 55 3.84 6.95 -1.06
N ALA A 56 4.25 6.05 -0.19
CA ALA A 56 4.93 4.83 -0.61
C ALA A 56 4.34 3.69 0.21
N VAL A 57 4.05 2.58 -0.44
CA VAL A 57 3.41 1.44 0.20
C VAL A 57 4.28 0.21 0.05
N PHE A 58 4.47 -0.50 1.16
CA PHE A 58 5.11 -1.81 1.13
C PHE A 58 4.09 -2.85 1.51
N ILE A 59 3.91 -3.84 0.63
CA ILE A 59 3.04 -4.98 0.91
C ILE A 59 3.96 -6.18 0.90
N ASP A 60 4.36 -6.60 2.10
CA ASP A 60 5.44 -7.57 2.28
C ASP A 60 6.69 -7.04 1.58
N ASP A 61 7.14 -7.69 0.51
CA ASP A 61 8.33 -7.24 -0.22
C ASP A 61 7.99 -6.42 -1.46
N TYR A 62 6.73 -6.18 -1.69
CA TYR A 62 6.28 -5.51 -2.89
C TYR A 62 6.13 -4.02 -2.63
N LYS A 63 6.71 -3.21 -3.49
CA LYS A 63 6.79 -1.77 -3.29
C LYS A 63 5.95 -1.05 -4.34
N ILE A 64 5.08 -0.13 -3.89
CA ILE A 64 4.25 0.67 -4.79
C ILE A 64 4.47 2.14 -4.44
N LEU A 65 4.84 2.93 -5.44
CA LEU A 65 5.10 4.35 -5.26
C LEU A 65 3.93 5.16 -5.75
N GLY A 66 3.51 6.12 -4.93
CA GLY A 66 2.36 6.94 -5.25
C GLY A 66 1.06 6.19 -5.01
N PHE A 67 -0.04 6.85 -5.34
CA PHE A 67 -1.36 6.22 -5.19
C PHE A 67 -1.73 5.55 -6.50
N GLN A 68 -1.58 4.25 -6.55
CA GLN A 68 -1.88 3.45 -7.73
C GLN A 68 -2.87 2.36 -7.32
N LYS A 69 -4.14 2.71 -7.41
CA LYS A 69 -5.21 1.88 -6.89
C LYS A 69 -5.19 0.48 -7.47
N GLN A 70 -4.97 0.37 -8.78
CA GLN A 70 -4.98 -0.92 -9.44
C GLN A 70 -3.84 -1.82 -8.97
N LYS A 71 -2.67 -1.25 -8.82
CA LYS A 71 -1.52 -2.02 -8.34
C LYS A 71 -1.74 -2.45 -6.90
N LEU A 72 -2.31 -1.57 -6.08
CA LEU A 72 -2.63 -1.91 -4.70
C LEU A 72 -3.59 -3.08 -4.65
N ARG A 73 -4.65 -2.99 -5.43
CA ARG A 73 -5.65 -4.04 -5.44
C ARG A 73 -5.05 -5.38 -5.85
N ASN A 74 -4.26 -5.36 -6.93
CA ASN A 74 -3.66 -6.59 -7.43
C ASN A 74 -2.71 -7.21 -6.40
N ALA A 75 -1.89 -6.39 -5.77
CA ALA A 75 -0.94 -6.89 -4.79
C ALA A 75 -1.65 -7.50 -3.58
N LEU A 76 -2.69 -6.81 -3.11
CA LEU A 76 -3.41 -7.26 -1.94
C LEU A 76 -4.19 -8.53 -2.22
N MET A 77 -4.84 -8.60 -3.37
CA MET A 77 -5.66 -9.75 -3.69
C MET A 77 -4.82 -10.97 -4.00
N VAL A 78 -3.72 -10.78 -4.70
CA VAL A 78 -2.83 -11.90 -5.00
C VAL A 78 -2.33 -12.53 -3.73
N LYS A 79 -1.94 -11.70 -2.78
CA LYS A 79 -1.40 -12.21 -1.52
C LYS A 79 -2.47 -12.86 -0.66
N SER A 80 -3.70 -12.39 -0.76
CA SER A 80 -4.77 -12.95 0.06
C SER A 80 -5.17 -14.35 -0.40
N GLY A 81 -4.82 -14.72 -1.64
CA GLY A 81 -5.09 -16.05 -2.15
C GLY A 81 -6.52 -16.28 -2.56
N ARG A 82 -7.27 -15.26 -2.69
CA ARG A 82 -8.62 -15.44 -3.07
C ARG A 82 -8.86 -15.22 -4.49
N SER A 83 -9.27 -15.63 -4.90
CA SER A 83 -9.35 -15.28 -6.01
C SER A 83 -10.41 -15.12 -6.60
N ILE A 84 -10.53 -14.90 -6.28
CA ILE A 84 -11.06 -14.92 -6.55
C ILE A 84 -11.35 -14.90 -7.28
N SER A 85 -11.50 -15.23 -7.37
CA SER A 85 -11.74 -15.48 -7.99
C SER A 85 -12.06 -15.18 -8.69
N ARG A 86 -12.26 -15.34 -8.80
CA ARG A 86 -12.55 -15.41 -9.40
C ARG A 86 -12.73 -14.85 -10.05
N GLU A 87 -13.05 -15.02 -10.00
CA GLU A 87 -13.00 -14.89 -10.65
C GLU A 87 -12.95 -14.42 -11.36
N LYS A 88 -13.25 -14.49 -11.32
CA LYS A 88 -12.96 -14.36 -11.98
C LYS A 88 -12.89 -13.86 -12.63
N TYR A 89 -13.27 -14.01 -12.66
CA TYR A 89 -12.84 -13.87 -13.28
C TYR A 89 -12.87 -13.39 -13.83
N LEU A 90 -13.25 -13.36 -13.91
CA LEU A 90 -12.99 -13.29 -14.53
C LEU A 90 -12.91 -12.73 -15.05
N PHE A 91 -13.24 -12.60 -15.17
CA PHE A 91 -12.78 -12.41 -15.70
C PHE A 91 -12.49 -11.97 -16.19
N LYS A 92 -12.71 -11.81 -16.38
CA LYS A 92 -12.25 -11.74 -16.92
C LYS A 92 -12.00 -11.29 -17.44
N LYS A 93 -12.23 -11.20 -17.49
CA LYS A 93 -11.83 -11.07 -17.90
C LYS A 93 -11.61 -10.56 -18.28
N GLN A 94 -11.86 -10.40 -18.22
CA GLN A 94 -11.43 -10.30 -18.44
C GLN A 94 -11.21 -10.05 -18.68
#